data_cc947b6305aa1537b63048d9c858510b
#
_entry.id   cc947b6305aa1537b63048d9c858510b
#
_cell.length_a   1.000
_cell.length_b   1.000
_cell.length_c   1.000
_cell.angle_alpha   90.00
_cell.angle_beta   90.00
_cell.angle_gamma   90.00
#
_symmetry.space_group_name_H-M   'P 1'
#
loop_
_entity.id
_entity.type
_entity.pdbx_description
1 polymer ?
#
loop_
_entity_poly.entity_id
_entity_poly.type
_entity_poly.pdbx_seq_one_letter_code
_entity_poly.pdbx_strand_id
1 'polypeptide(L)'
;GLESRGLGDVYKRQVYDYPIHQNDILPTVAEAAGAQIPNDRIIDGKNLIPYINNEIKTPPHETLFWISGRLKTVMHNEWKLIKDEKINKNWLFNLSNDPTERNNLAEANPIKVSELELMLFNHMKEQSPPVFQSSLSIPVLIDKHGGQEYVEGDEYLYWDN
;
A
#
# COMPACT_ATOMS: atom_id res chain seq x y z
N GLY A 1 -33.21 -23.86 6.63
CA GLY A 1 -32.96 -22.68 5.74
C GLY A 1 -32.93 -21.35 6.49
N LEU A 2 -33.48 -21.27 7.69
CA LEU A 2 -33.47 -20.04 8.52
C LEU A 2 -32.19 -19.92 9.37
N GLU A 3 -31.58 -21.02 9.74
CA GLU A 3 -30.36 -21.03 10.57
C GLU A 3 -29.11 -20.50 9.83
N SER A 4 -29.03 -20.66 8.50
CA SER A 4 -27.88 -20.17 7.75
C SER A 4 -27.88 -18.62 7.57
N ARG A 5 -28.99 -17.94 7.73
CA ARG A 5 -29.09 -16.48 7.67
C ARG A 5 -28.51 -15.77 8.90
N GLY A 6 -28.59 -16.41 10.08
CA GLY A 6 -28.03 -15.87 11.31
C GLY A 6 -26.51 -15.88 11.35
N LEU A 7 -25.89 -16.94 10.83
CA LEU A 7 -24.42 -17.07 10.77
C LEU A 7 -23.81 -16.10 9.75
N GLY A 8 -24.47 -15.86 8.63
CA GLY A 8 -24.00 -14.90 7.62
C GLY A 8 -23.92 -13.46 8.12
N ASP A 9 -24.77 -13.04 9.05
CA ASP A 9 -24.75 -11.68 9.59
C ASP A 9 -23.69 -11.47 10.68
N VAL A 10 -23.31 -12.51 11.40
CA VAL A 10 -22.23 -12.44 12.39
C VAL A 10 -20.88 -12.23 11.71
N TYR A 11 -20.64 -12.85 10.56
CA TYR A 11 -19.41 -12.72 9.79
C TYR A 11 -19.34 -11.46 8.89
N LYS A 12 -20.45 -10.86 8.53
CA LYS A 12 -20.53 -9.66 7.67
C LYS A 12 -19.98 -8.38 8.31
N ARG A 13 -19.63 -8.39 9.59
CA ARG A 13 -19.13 -7.21 10.32
C ARG A 13 -17.75 -7.43 10.93
N GLN A 14 -17.05 -8.47 10.50
CA GLN A 14 -15.68 -8.67 10.94
C GLN A 14 -14.78 -7.57 10.35
N VAL A 15 -13.93 -7.00 11.19
CA VAL A 15 -12.87 -6.09 10.80
C VAL A 15 -11.58 -6.90 10.75
N TYR A 16 -10.85 -6.74 9.66
CA TYR A 16 -9.53 -7.32 9.48
C TYR A 16 -8.53 -6.17 9.46
N ASP A 17 -7.70 -6.07 10.50
CA ASP A 17 -6.86 -4.88 10.76
C ASP A 17 -5.50 -4.93 10.07
N TYR A 18 -5.11 -6.05 9.47
CA TYR A 18 -3.84 -6.14 8.77
C TYR A 18 -3.93 -5.55 7.35
N PRO A 19 -2.85 -4.93 6.86
CA PRO A 19 -2.79 -4.40 5.50
C PRO A 19 -3.01 -5.50 4.45
N ILE A 20 -3.86 -5.20 3.49
CA ILE A 20 -4.12 -6.01 2.30
C ILE A 20 -3.87 -5.18 1.04
N HIS A 21 -3.67 -5.84 -0.08
CA HIS A 21 -3.45 -5.19 -1.36
C HIS A 21 -4.55 -5.54 -2.36
N GLN A 22 -4.83 -4.65 -3.31
CA GLN A 22 -5.83 -4.93 -4.37
C GLN A 22 -5.50 -6.19 -5.19
N ASN A 23 -4.22 -6.56 -5.29
CA ASN A 23 -3.79 -7.77 -5.99
C ASN A 23 -4.30 -9.06 -5.30
N ASP A 24 -4.69 -8.98 -4.02
CA ASP A 24 -5.22 -10.10 -3.25
C ASP A 24 -6.65 -10.49 -3.67
N ILE A 25 -7.35 -9.61 -4.38
CA ILE A 25 -8.72 -9.85 -4.82
C ILE A 25 -8.77 -11.06 -5.76
N LEU A 26 -7.87 -11.11 -6.74
CA LEU A 26 -7.86 -12.21 -7.72
C LEU A 26 -7.70 -13.58 -7.08
N PRO A 27 -6.65 -13.87 -6.30
CA PRO A 27 -6.49 -15.19 -5.69
C PRO A 27 -7.60 -15.51 -4.68
N THR A 28 -8.12 -14.52 -3.96
CA THR A 28 -9.21 -14.71 -3.01
C THR A 28 -10.52 -15.10 -3.70
N VAL A 29 -10.88 -14.39 -4.78
CA VAL A 29 -12.10 -14.67 -5.53
C VAL A 29 -11.99 -16.01 -6.29
N ALA A 30 -10.83 -16.30 -6.86
CA ALA A 30 -10.58 -17.56 -7.55
C ALA A 30 -10.77 -18.76 -6.61
N GLU A 31 -10.20 -18.69 -5.41
CA GLU A 31 -10.38 -19.74 -4.39
C GLU A 31 -11.85 -19.88 -3.98
N ALA A 32 -12.53 -18.76 -3.70
CA ALA A 32 -13.95 -18.78 -3.35
C ALA A 32 -14.86 -19.36 -4.43
N ALA A 33 -14.46 -19.21 -5.69
CA ALA A 33 -15.18 -19.75 -6.85
C ALA A 33 -14.75 -21.19 -7.23
N GLY A 34 -13.76 -21.77 -6.57
CA GLY A 34 -13.15 -23.04 -6.95
C GLY A 34 -12.43 -23.01 -8.29
N ALA A 35 -12.00 -21.81 -8.72
CA ALA A 35 -11.27 -21.60 -9.97
C ALA A 35 -9.75 -21.76 -9.75
N GLN A 36 -9.09 -22.26 -10.79
CA GLN A 36 -7.64 -22.36 -10.79
C GLN A 36 -7.02 -21.05 -11.25
N ILE A 37 -6.02 -20.57 -10.51
CA ILE A 37 -5.18 -19.45 -10.93
C ILE A 37 -4.11 -19.97 -11.90
N PRO A 38 -3.76 -19.20 -12.96
CA PRO A 38 -2.64 -19.55 -13.82
C PRO A 38 -1.35 -19.73 -13.02
N ASN A 39 -0.59 -20.78 -13.33
CA ASN A 39 0.70 -21.07 -12.71
C ASN A 39 1.90 -20.78 -13.65
N ASP A 40 1.63 -20.19 -14.81
CA ASP A 40 2.61 -19.80 -15.83
C ASP A 40 3.25 -18.42 -15.56
N ARG A 41 2.82 -17.75 -14.51
CA ARG A 41 3.28 -16.40 -14.10
C ARG A 41 3.21 -16.22 -12.59
N ILE A 42 3.99 -15.26 -12.09
CA ILE A 42 3.95 -14.88 -10.67
C ILE A 42 2.67 -14.10 -10.41
N ILE A 43 1.96 -14.47 -9.35
CA ILE A 43 0.81 -13.75 -8.82
C ILE A 43 1.23 -13.18 -7.46
N ASP A 44 1.36 -11.86 -7.37
CA ASP A 44 1.83 -11.18 -6.16
C ASP A 44 0.80 -11.18 -5.02
N GLY A 45 -0.49 -11.29 -5.38
CA GLY A 45 -1.59 -11.32 -4.41
C GLY A 45 -1.65 -12.60 -3.59
N LYS A 46 -2.23 -12.49 -2.41
CA LYS A 46 -2.47 -13.60 -1.48
C LYS A 46 -3.96 -13.95 -1.43
N ASN A 47 -4.28 -15.24 -1.30
CA ASN A 47 -5.63 -15.65 -0.93
C ASN A 47 -5.90 -15.25 0.51
N LEU A 48 -6.88 -14.38 0.73
CA LEU A 48 -7.21 -13.83 2.07
C LEU A 48 -8.13 -14.74 2.90
N ILE A 49 -8.75 -15.76 2.30
CA ILE A 49 -9.72 -16.63 3.01
C ILE A 49 -9.14 -17.22 4.29
N PRO A 50 -7.95 -17.86 4.31
CA PRO A 50 -7.38 -18.42 5.53
C PRO A 50 -7.08 -17.39 6.61
N TYR A 51 -6.76 -16.17 6.23
CA TYR A 51 -6.49 -15.05 7.14
C TYR A 51 -7.80 -14.52 7.76
N ILE A 52 -8.84 -14.34 6.95
CA ILE A 52 -10.16 -13.89 7.41
C ILE A 52 -10.80 -14.93 8.34
N ASN A 53 -10.59 -16.20 8.06
CA ASN A 53 -11.08 -17.30 8.90
C ASN A 53 -10.25 -17.53 10.17
N ASN A 54 -9.20 -16.73 10.40
CA ASN A 54 -8.25 -16.91 11.52
C ASN A 54 -7.49 -18.25 11.53
N GLU A 55 -7.38 -18.90 10.40
CA GLU A 55 -6.55 -20.10 10.21
C GLU A 55 -5.07 -19.72 10.19
N ILE A 56 -4.75 -18.56 9.58
CA ILE A 56 -3.42 -17.94 9.59
C ILE A 56 -3.51 -16.64 10.41
N LYS A 57 -2.65 -16.50 11.41
CA LYS A 57 -2.66 -15.36 12.35
C LYS A 57 -1.58 -14.32 12.08
N THR A 58 -0.74 -14.54 11.09
CA THR A 58 0.26 -13.55 10.64
C THR A 58 -0.37 -12.64 9.58
N PRO A 59 0.17 -11.43 9.37
CA PRO A 59 -0.27 -10.60 8.24
C PRO A 59 -0.04 -11.31 6.90
N PRO A 60 -0.90 -11.09 5.90
CA PRO A 60 -0.69 -11.64 4.56
C PRO A 60 0.56 -11.06 3.88
N HIS A 61 0.88 -9.82 4.20
CA HIS A 61 2.04 -9.11 3.68
C HIS A 61 2.84 -8.46 4.81
N GLU A 62 4.14 -8.71 4.85
CA GLU A 62 5.07 -7.95 5.70
C GLU A 62 5.51 -6.66 5.02
N THR A 63 5.57 -6.68 3.69
CA THR A 63 6.00 -5.54 2.88
C THR A 63 5.05 -5.35 1.71
N LEU A 64 4.65 -4.11 1.50
CA LEU A 64 3.83 -3.69 0.37
C LEU A 64 4.53 -2.57 -0.40
N PHE A 65 4.36 -2.56 -1.72
CA PHE A 65 4.97 -1.58 -2.60
C PHE A 65 3.91 -0.93 -3.49
N TRP A 66 4.06 0.37 -3.73
CA TRP A 66 3.25 1.13 -4.70
C TRP A 66 4.17 1.99 -5.54
N ILE A 67 3.93 1.98 -6.84
CA ILE A 67 4.69 2.76 -7.82
C ILE A 67 3.69 3.57 -8.63
N SER A 68 3.82 4.88 -8.58
CA SER A 68 3.00 5.81 -9.34
C SER A 68 3.89 6.90 -9.94
N GLY A 69 4.25 6.71 -11.20
CA GLY A 69 5.19 7.60 -11.89
C GLY A 69 6.52 7.74 -11.12
N ARG A 70 6.81 8.97 -10.70
CA ARG A 70 8.02 9.30 -9.94
C ARG A 70 7.94 8.95 -8.45
N LEU A 71 6.74 8.68 -7.94
CA LEU A 71 6.54 8.32 -6.55
C LEU A 71 6.70 6.82 -6.35
N LYS A 72 7.52 6.47 -5.39
CA LYS A 72 7.77 5.10 -4.96
C LYS A 72 7.45 4.99 -3.49
N THR A 73 6.63 4.03 -3.14
CA THR A 73 6.22 3.82 -1.75
C THR A 73 6.51 2.39 -1.33
N VAL A 74 7.07 2.23 -0.14
CA VAL A 74 7.18 0.96 0.55
C VAL A 74 6.56 1.09 1.94
N MET A 75 5.77 0.11 2.30
CA MET A 75 5.31 -0.08 3.68
C MET A 75 5.86 -1.43 4.17
N HIS A 76 6.62 -1.39 5.26
CA HIS A 76 7.16 -2.58 5.90
C HIS A 76 6.82 -2.52 7.39
N ASN A 77 5.99 -3.47 7.83
CA ASN A 77 5.37 -3.44 9.15
C ASN A 77 4.64 -2.10 9.38
N GLU A 78 4.97 -1.39 10.46
CA GLU A 78 4.40 -0.08 10.81
C GLU A 78 5.04 1.12 10.11
N TRP A 79 6.11 0.91 9.34
CA TRP A 79 6.84 1.99 8.70
C TRP A 79 6.44 2.14 7.22
N LYS A 80 6.17 3.38 6.83
CA LYS A 80 5.88 3.73 5.42
C LYS A 80 6.85 4.81 4.96
N LEU A 81 7.54 4.52 3.86
CA LEU A 81 8.39 5.47 3.16
C LEU A 81 7.76 5.82 1.81
N ILE A 82 7.62 7.10 1.54
CA ILE A 82 7.28 7.64 0.23
C ILE A 82 8.50 8.40 -0.28
N LYS A 83 8.96 8.05 -1.48
CA LYS A 83 10.08 8.71 -2.16
C LYS A 83 9.62 9.37 -3.45
N ASP A 84 9.92 10.65 -3.58
CA ASP A 84 9.82 11.36 -4.86
C ASP A 84 11.19 11.40 -5.52
N GLU A 85 11.36 10.64 -6.60
CA GLU A 85 12.66 10.53 -7.29
C GLU A 85 13.07 11.81 -8.01
N LYS A 86 12.12 12.63 -8.47
CA LYS A 86 12.41 13.84 -9.25
C LYS A 86 12.99 14.95 -8.39
N ILE A 87 12.46 15.14 -7.18
CA ILE A 87 12.94 16.17 -6.24
C ILE A 87 13.81 15.57 -5.15
N ASN A 88 14.08 14.26 -5.19
CA ASN A 88 14.87 13.51 -4.22
C ASN A 88 14.43 13.76 -2.78
N LYS A 89 13.12 13.71 -2.55
CA LYS A 89 12.51 13.94 -1.25
C LYS A 89 11.92 12.66 -0.68
N ASN A 90 12.09 12.47 0.63
CA ASN A 90 11.59 11.34 1.38
C ASN A 90 10.58 11.81 2.44
N TRP A 91 9.48 11.07 2.56
CA TRP A 91 8.55 11.15 3.69
C TRP A 91 8.51 9.80 4.37
N LEU A 92 8.80 9.79 5.67
CA LEU A 92 8.79 8.60 6.50
C LEU A 92 7.76 8.73 7.60
N PHE A 93 6.89 7.74 7.73
CA PHE A 93 5.83 7.71 8.74
C PHE A 93 5.87 6.41 9.53
N ASN A 94 5.55 6.49 10.83
CA ASN A 94 5.25 5.34 11.65
C ASN A 94 3.73 5.25 11.85
N LEU A 95 3.07 4.37 11.13
CA LEU A 95 1.61 4.28 11.06
C LEU A 95 0.95 3.81 12.37
N SER A 96 1.70 3.16 13.28
CA SER A 96 1.18 2.81 14.59
C SER A 96 0.99 4.02 15.50
N ASN A 97 1.83 5.05 15.34
CA ASN A 97 1.79 6.27 16.13
C ASN A 97 1.14 7.44 15.40
N ASP A 98 1.18 7.41 14.07
CA ASP A 98 0.69 8.44 13.17
C ASP A 98 -0.06 7.82 11.98
N PRO A 99 -1.25 7.26 12.17
CA PRO A 99 -2.02 6.62 11.12
C PRO A 99 -2.54 7.59 10.03
N THR A 100 -2.45 8.87 10.27
CA THR A 100 -2.86 9.94 9.34
C THR A 100 -1.69 10.60 8.61
N GLU A 101 -0.46 10.11 8.83
CA GLU A 101 0.74 10.51 8.09
C GLU A 101 1.02 12.03 8.18
N ARG A 102 0.90 12.58 9.40
CA ARG A 102 1.05 14.03 9.66
C ARG A 102 2.49 14.46 9.94
N ASN A 103 3.32 13.56 10.46
CA ASN A 103 4.64 13.88 10.97
C ASN A 103 5.70 13.15 10.14
N ASN A 104 6.35 13.88 9.23
CA ASN A 104 7.46 13.34 8.48
C ASN A 104 8.68 13.09 9.38
N LEU A 105 9.06 11.83 9.55
CA LEU A 105 10.17 11.38 10.40
C LEU A 105 11.46 11.12 9.61
N ALA A 106 11.54 11.45 8.32
CA ALA A 106 12.66 11.09 7.46
C ALA A 106 14.00 11.66 7.94
N GLU A 107 14.02 12.93 8.33
CA GLU A 107 15.24 13.58 8.83
C GLU A 107 15.70 13.03 10.17
N ALA A 108 14.75 12.68 11.04
CA ALA A 108 15.04 12.14 12.37
C ALA A 108 15.48 10.66 12.35
N ASN A 109 15.17 9.92 11.25
CA ASN A 109 15.40 8.48 11.17
C ASN A 109 16.11 8.06 9.85
N PRO A 110 17.31 8.59 9.57
CA PRO A 110 18.00 8.35 8.29
C PRO A 110 18.35 6.86 8.08
N ILE A 111 18.60 6.11 9.14
CA ILE A 111 18.90 4.67 9.07
C ILE A 111 17.65 3.92 8.57
N LYS A 112 16.46 4.23 9.11
CA LYS A 112 15.21 3.60 8.67
C LYS A 112 14.87 3.98 7.23
N VAL A 113 15.11 5.22 6.82
CA VAL A 113 14.99 5.64 5.41
C VAL A 113 15.85 4.78 4.52
N SER A 114 17.15 4.62 4.85
CA SER A 114 18.09 3.83 4.04
C SER A 114 17.68 2.36 3.95
N GLU A 115 17.18 1.77 5.04
CA GLU A 115 16.66 0.40 5.07
C GLU A 115 15.50 0.23 4.07
N LEU A 116 14.52 1.12 4.13
CA LEU A 116 13.33 1.06 3.27
C LEU A 116 13.66 1.42 1.81
N GLU A 117 14.58 2.34 1.57
CA GLU A 117 15.08 2.64 0.22
C GLU A 117 15.77 1.42 -0.41
N LEU A 118 16.52 0.64 0.38
CA LEU A 118 17.12 -0.60 -0.11
C LEU A 118 16.06 -1.64 -0.50
N MET A 119 14.97 -1.75 0.26
CA MET A 119 13.84 -2.62 -0.10
C MET A 119 13.19 -2.17 -1.40
N LEU A 120 12.92 -0.86 -1.56
CA LEU A 120 12.41 -0.28 -2.81
C LEU A 120 13.34 -0.56 -3.98
N PHE A 121 14.62 -0.32 -3.83
CA PHE A 121 15.61 -0.54 -4.87
C PHE A 121 15.65 -2.01 -5.33
N ASN A 122 15.61 -2.95 -4.40
CA ASN A 122 15.61 -4.38 -4.73
C ASN A 122 14.31 -4.77 -5.45
N HIS A 123 13.16 -4.29 -4.97
CA HIS A 123 11.87 -4.52 -5.63
C HIS A 123 11.86 -3.97 -7.06
N MET A 124 12.35 -2.74 -7.25
CA MET A 124 12.39 -2.10 -8.57
C MET A 124 13.26 -2.83 -9.60
N LYS A 125 14.30 -3.56 -9.17
CA LYS A 125 15.11 -4.37 -10.10
C LYS A 125 14.34 -5.52 -10.74
N GLU A 126 13.30 -6.00 -10.07
CA GLU A 126 12.48 -7.13 -10.53
C GLU A 126 11.29 -6.65 -11.38
N GLN A 127 11.02 -5.32 -11.37
CA GLN A 127 9.90 -4.75 -12.10
C GLN A 127 10.25 -4.47 -13.56
N SER A 128 9.28 -4.70 -14.44
CA SER A 128 9.37 -4.22 -15.82
C SER A 128 9.24 -2.70 -15.86
N PRO A 129 9.93 -2.03 -16.79
CA PRO A 129 9.72 -0.59 -16.97
C PRO A 129 8.26 -0.30 -17.32
N PRO A 130 7.73 0.87 -16.94
CA PRO A 130 6.37 1.26 -17.27
C PRO A 130 6.15 1.27 -18.78
N VAL A 131 5.04 0.68 -19.24
CA VAL A 131 4.68 0.61 -20.66
C VAL A 131 4.40 2.02 -21.23
N PHE A 132 3.84 2.89 -20.39
CA PHE A 132 3.56 4.28 -20.72
C PHE A 132 4.21 5.20 -19.68
N GLN A 133 4.86 6.25 -20.16
CA GLN A 133 5.34 7.30 -19.26
C GLN A 133 4.18 8.24 -18.92
N SER A 134 4.13 8.68 -17.68
CA SER A 134 3.18 9.72 -17.28
C SER A 134 3.40 11.00 -18.08
N SER A 135 2.33 11.54 -18.66
CA SER A 135 2.35 12.79 -19.41
C SER A 135 1.88 13.99 -18.58
N LEU A 136 1.29 13.75 -17.44
CA LEU A 136 0.77 14.78 -16.54
C LEU A 136 1.35 14.60 -15.14
N SER A 137 1.71 15.72 -14.52
CA SER A 137 2.16 15.77 -13.13
C SER A 137 1.31 16.81 -12.40
N ILE A 138 0.41 16.35 -11.54
CA ILE A 138 -0.56 17.21 -10.84
C ILE A 138 -0.07 17.42 -9.40
N PRO A 139 0.15 18.67 -8.95
CA PRO A 139 0.49 18.94 -7.56
C PRO A 139 -0.72 18.69 -6.66
N VAL A 140 -0.53 17.91 -5.60
CA VAL A 140 -1.53 17.63 -4.57
C VAL A 140 -0.99 18.09 -3.24
N LEU A 141 -1.75 18.91 -2.51
CA LEU A 141 -1.41 19.33 -1.15
C LEU A 141 -1.50 18.14 -0.19
N ILE A 142 -0.51 17.97 0.67
CA ILE A 142 -0.43 16.84 1.60
C ILE A 142 -1.38 17.06 2.78
N ASP A 143 -1.40 18.26 3.35
CA ASP A 143 -2.10 18.57 4.60
C ASP A 143 -3.43 19.30 4.43
N LYS A 144 -3.85 19.52 3.19
CA LYS A 144 -5.07 20.30 2.90
C LYS A 144 -6.01 19.56 1.97
N HIS A 145 -7.30 19.68 2.24
CA HIS A 145 -8.34 19.19 1.32
C HIS A 145 -8.70 20.28 0.28
N GLY A 146 -9.29 19.87 -0.82
CA GLY A 146 -9.77 20.82 -1.85
C GLY A 146 -10.74 21.85 -1.26
N GLY A 147 -10.45 23.12 -1.48
CA GLY A 147 -11.22 24.25 -0.95
C GLY A 147 -10.53 25.01 0.17
N GLN A 148 -9.42 24.52 0.72
CA GLN A 148 -8.54 25.32 1.59
C GLN A 148 -7.62 26.19 0.76
N GLU A 149 -7.40 27.44 1.24
CA GLU A 149 -6.52 28.37 0.54
C GLU A 149 -5.05 27.92 0.61
N TYR A 150 -4.36 28.13 -0.52
CA TYR A 150 -2.92 27.97 -0.60
C TYR A 150 -2.23 29.06 0.24
N VAL A 151 -1.19 28.65 0.98
CA VAL A 151 -0.28 29.56 1.68
C VAL A 151 1.17 29.23 1.32
N GLU A 152 2.03 30.25 1.38
CA GLU A 152 3.46 30.06 1.13
C GLU A 152 4.06 29.09 2.15
N GLY A 153 4.77 28.07 1.65
CA GLY A 153 5.34 27.00 2.46
C GLY A 153 4.51 25.72 2.51
N ASP A 154 3.34 25.69 1.87
CA ASP A 154 2.57 24.46 1.71
C ASP A 154 3.38 23.38 0.97
N GLU A 155 3.26 22.16 1.43
CA GLU A 155 3.97 21.02 0.88
C GLU A 155 3.12 20.28 -0.17
N TYR A 156 3.72 20.00 -1.32
CA TYR A 156 3.06 19.32 -2.44
C TYR A 156 3.68 17.96 -2.67
N LEU A 157 2.83 17.01 -2.96
CA LEU A 157 3.16 15.74 -3.55
C LEU A 157 2.65 15.77 -4.99
N TYR A 158 3.47 15.38 -5.96
CA TYR A 158 3.05 15.39 -7.35
C TYR A 158 2.53 14.03 -7.77
N TRP A 159 1.30 14.00 -8.20
CA TRP A 159 0.71 12.80 -8.76
C TRP A 159 0.93 12.80 -10.27
N ASP A 160 1.68 11.82 -10.71
CA ASP A 160 1.91 11.54 -12.13
C ASP A 160 0.86 10.54 -12.63
N ASN A 161 0.18 10.88 -13.72
CA ASN A 161 -0.85 10.05 -14.34
C ASN A 161 -0.52 9.75 -15.80
#